data_3342f7fb3e926962989187cdaa1a5e79
#
_entry.id   3342f7fb3e926962989187cdaa1a5e79
#
_cell.length_a   1.000
_cell.length_b   1.000
_cell.length_c   1.000
_cell.angle_alpha   90.00
_cell.angle_beta   90.00
_cell.angle_gamma   90.00
#
_symmetry.space_group_name_H-M   'P 1'
#
loop_
_entity.id
_entity.type
_entity.pdbx_description
1 polymer ?
#
loop_
_entity_poly.entity_id
_entity_poly.type
_entity_poly.pdbx_seq_one_letter_code
_entity_poly.pdbx_strand_id
1 'polypeptide(L)'
;MGNRVSIQFKNSGMKYASESVVLFHHWGGQKFAEFAKDWTLKLKEDVKKFSNGKGNDPFSRLEPRNIMVQFIKALSDNYRYIKDNEFVSSDEYLSHSIYLGKDENDGDNSDNGHHVIELS
;
A
#
# COMPACT_ATOMS: atom_id res chain seq x y z
N MET A 1 19.90 7.97 8.71
CA MET A 1 19.68 7.36 7.39
C MET A 1 18.28 6.79 7.29
N GLY A 2 17.68 6.87 6.11
CA GLY A 2 16.34 6.35 5.90
C GLY A 2 16.29 4.84 5.67
N ASN A 3 15.08 4.30 5.69
CA ASN A 3 14.75 2.95 5.25
C ASN A 3 13.72 3.06 4.11
N ARG A 4 14.15 3.66 3.03
CA ARG A 4 13.27 4.06 1.93
C ARG A 4 12.74 2.86 1.15
N VAL A 5 11.46 2.90 0.87
CA VAL A 5 10.76 1.83 0.17
C VAL A 5 9.60 2.44 -0.61
N SER A 6 9.17 1.79 -1.67
CA SER A 6 7.93 2.17 -2.33
C SER A 6 7.06 0.95 -2.62
N ILE A 7 5.75 1.16 -2.68
CA ILE A 7 4.79 0.14 -3.05
C ILE A 7 3.83 0.66 -4.11
N GLN A 8 3.29 -0.26 -4.88
CA GLN A 8 2.30 0.04 -5.89
C GLN A 8 1.35 -1.14 -6.00
N PHE A 9 0.07 -0.87 -6.11
CA PHE A 9 -0.91 -1.92 -6.36
C PHE A 9 -1.14 -2.08 -7.85
N LYS A 10 -1.29 -3.31 -8.30
CA LYS A 10 -1.51 -3.65 -9.69
C LYS A 10 -2.56 -4.75 -9.80
N ASN A 11 -3.42 -4.67 -10.81
CA ASN A 11 -4.35 -5.74 -11.11
C ASN A 11 -4.22 -6.12 -12.58
N SER A 12 -3.47 -7.17 -12.85
CA SER A 12 -3.18 -7.63 -14.21
C SER A 12 -4.40 -8.15 -14.96
N GLY A 13 -5.49 -8.46 -14.24
CA GLY A 13 -6.74 -8.89 -14.85
C GLY A 13 -7.60 -7.73 -15.38
N MET A 14 -7.21 -6.49 -15.11
CA MET A 14 -7.96 -5.32 -15.56
C MET A 14 -7.38 -4.77 -16.86
N LYS A 15 -8.28 -4.39 -17.78
CA LYS A 15 -7.89 -3.80 -19.05
C LYS A 15 -7.46 -2.35 -18.91
N TYR A 16 -8.14 -1.60 -18.04
CA TYR A 16 -7.86 -0.17 -17.80
C TYR A 16 -7.65 0.06 -16.32
N ALA A 17 -6.91 1.13 -16.01
CA ALA A 17 -6.64 1.51 -14.62
C ALA A 17 -6.03 0.37 -13.81
N SER A 18 -5.13 -0.39 -14.41
CA SER A 18 -4.54 -1.60 -13.82
C SER A 18 -3.45 -1.32 -12.79
N GLU A 19 -3.06 -0.07 -12.62
CA GLU A 19 -2.01 0.32 -11.68
C GLU A 19 -2.43 1.52 -10.85
N SER A 20 -2.03 1.53 -9.58
CA SER A 20 -2.17 2.70 -8.72
C SER A 20 -0.99 3.65 -8.89
N VAL A 21 -1.09 4.85 -8.29
CA VAL A 21 0.09 5.66 -8.03
C VAL A 21 1.02 4.90 -7.08
N VAL A 22 2.26 5.36 -7.00
CA VAL A 22 3.27 4.75 -6.13
C VAL A 22 3.28 5.47 -4.78
N LEU A 23 3.27 4.71 -3.72
CA LEU A 23 3.40 5.22 -2.35
C LEU A 23 4.83 5.03 -1.88
N PHE A 24 5.51 6.13 -1.59
CA PHE A 24 6.86 6.14 -1.08
C PHE A 24 6.84 6.31 0.43
N HIS A 25 7.76 5.64 1.09
CA HIS A 25 7.87 5.70 2.54
C HIS A 25 9.32 5.87 2.94
N HIS A 26 9.61 6.96 3.63
CA HIS A 26 10.98 7.31 3.99
C HIS A 26 11.61 6.38 5.02
N TRP A 27 10.83 5.88 5.98
CA TRP A 27 11.33 5.09 7.11
C TRP A 27 10.73 3.68 7.23
N GLY A 28 9.93 3.25 6.27
CA GLY A 28 9.14 2.02 6.42
C GLY A 28 9.93 0.72 6.37
N GLY A 29 10.95 0.69 5.56
CA GLY A 29 11.78 -0.51 5.39
C GLY A 29 11.00 -1.70 4.83
N GLN A 30 11.60 -2.87 4.96
CA GLN A 30 10.99 -4.13 4.53
C GLN A 30 9.69 -4.43 5.28
N LYS A 31 9.59 -3.99 6.53
CA LYS A 31 8.38 -4.21 7.34
C LYS A 31 7.16 -3.52 6.75
N PHE A 32 7.35 -2.37 6.13
CA PHE A 32 6.26 -1.67 5.45
C PHE A 32 5.75 -2.46 4.25
N ALA A 33 6.67 -2.98 3.44
CA ALA A 33 6.31 -3.82 2.29
C ALA A 33 5.60 -5.10 2.75
N GLU A 34 6.08 -5.73 3.82
CA GLU A 34 5.45 -6.92 4.38
C GLU A 34 4.05 -6.62 4.91
N PHE A 35 3.89 -5.51 5.61
CA PHE A 35 2.59 -5.07 6.08
C PHE A 35 1.62 -4.87 4.91
N ALA A 36 2.06 -4.22 3.84
CA ALA A 36 1.23 -3.99 2.67
C ALA A 36 0.80 -5.31 2.02
N LYS A 37 1.70 -6.27 1.92
CA LYS A 37 1.40 -7.58 1.36
C LYS A 37 0.42 -8.36 2.22
N ASP A 38 0.61 -8.36 3.54
CA ASP A 38 -0.28 -9.05 4.47
C ASP A 38 -1.67 -8.42 4.49
N TRP A 39 -1.73 -7.09 4.49
CA TRP A 39 -2.98 -6.36 4.41
C TRP A 39 -3.75 -6.73 3.13
N THR A 40 -3.03 -6.83 2.01
CA THR A 40 -3.62 -7.19 0.72
C THR A 40 -4.17 -8.61 0.71
N LEU A 41 -3.44 -9.56 1.28
CA LEU A 41 -3.93 -10.95 1.37
C LEU A 41 -5.23 -11.01 2.16
N LYS A 42 -5.29 -10.32 3.28
CA LYS A 42 -6.50 -10.27 4.09
C LYS A 42 -7.65 -9.57 3.35
N LEU A 43 -7.35 -8.50 2.65
CA LEU A 43 -8.33 -7.78 1.84
C LEU A 43 -8.94 -8.70 0.77
N LYS A 44 -8.12 -9.46 0.08
CA LYS A 44 -8.58 -10.37 -0.97
C LYS A 44 -9.49 -11.45 -0.40
N GLU A 45 -9.17 -11.98 0.77
CA GLU A 45 -10.02 -12.93 1.47
C GLU A 45 -11.37 -12.30 1.86
N ASP A 46 -11.33 -11.09 2.41
CA ASP A 46 -12.55 -10.39 2.82
C ASP A 46 -13.46 -10.07 1.64
N VAL A 47 -12.89 -9.60 0.54
CA VAL A 47 -13.67 -9.30 -0.67
C VAL A 47 -14.30 -10.57 -1.22
N LYS A 48 -13.57 -11.65 -1.28
CA LYS A 48 -14.08 -12.94 -1.76
C LYS A 48 -15.20 -13.44 -0.86
N LYS A 49 -15.08 -13.30 0.45
CA LYS A 49 -16.04 -13.76 1.44
C LYS A 49 -17.34 -12.96 1.39
N PHE A 50 -17.25 -11.62 1.31
CA PHE A 50 -18.42 -10.76 1.46
C PHE A 50 -19.10 -10.39 0.15
N SER A 51 -18.40 -10.38 -0.97
CA SER A 51 -18.98 -10.01 -2.25
C SER A 51 -19.24 -11.19 -3.19
N ASN A 52 -18.68 -12.36 -2.90
CA ASN A 52 -18.70 -13.52 -3.78
C ASN A 52 -18.23 -13.17 -5.20
N GLY A 53 -17.37 -12.18 -5.31
CA GLY A 53 -16.85 -11.72 -6.59
C GLY A 53 -17.86 -10.96 -7.45
N LYS A 54 -18.98 -10.54 -6.89
CA LYS A 54 -20.07 -9.89 -7.64
C LYS A 54 -20.21 -8.39 -7.39
N GLY A 55 -19.26 -7.76 -6.71
CA GLY A 55 -19.32 -6.33 -6.47
C GLY A 55 -19.07 -5.51 -7.73
N ASN A 56 -19.77 -4.39 -7.85
CA ASN A 56 -19.56 -3.44 -8.95
C ASN A 56 -18.73 -2.20 -8.53
N ASP A 57 -18.50 -2.03 -7.24
CA ASP A 57 -17.70 -0.90 -6.76
C ASP A 57 -16.20 -1.21 -6.90
N PRO A 58 -15.35 -0.17 -6.93
CA PRO A 58 -13.90 -0.35 -7.12
C PRO A 58 -13.25 -1.24 -6.06
N PHE A 59 -13.73 -1.21 -4.83
CA PHE A 59 -13.18 -2.04 -3.76
C PHE A 59 -13.40 -3.53 -4.05
N SER A 60 -14.64 -3.91 -4.43
CA SER A 60 -14.97 -5.32 -4.73
C SER A 60 -14.23 -5.85 -5.96
N ARG A 61 -13.98 -4.97 -6.93
CA ARG A 61 -13.24 -5.34 -8.13
C ARG A 61 -11.73 -5.33 -7.93
N LEU A 62 -11.27 -4.93 -6.75
CA LEU A 62 -9.84 -4.77 -6.47
C LEU A 62 -9.18 -3.81 -7.47
N GLU A 63 -9.80 -2.65 -7.66
CA GLU A 63 -9.30 -1.61 -8.54
C GLU A 63 -8.12 -0.91 -7.84
N PRO A 64 -6.91 -0.96 -8.44
CA PRO A 64 -5.68 -0.55 -7.73
C PRO A 64 -5.69 0.86 -7.17
N ARG A 65 -6.26 1.81 -7.90
CA ARG A 65 -6.28 3.21 -7.46
C ARG A 65 -7.15 3.40 -6.22
N ASN A 66 -8.29 2.70 -6.18
CA ASN A 66 -9.14 2.71 -4.99
C ASN A 66 -8.49 1.95 -3.83
N ILE A 67 -7.88 0.81 -4.12
CA ILE A 67 -7.20 0.02 -3.09
C ILE A 67 -6.07 0.83 -2.45
N MET A 68 -5.36 1.63 -3.22
CA MET A 68 -4.35 2.52 -2.64
C MET A 68 -4.97 3.50 -1.63
N VAL A 69 -6.13 4.07 -1.93
CA VAL A 69 -6.84 4.94 -1.00
C VAL A 69 -7.22 4.18 0.29
N GLN A 70 -7.74 2.96 0.13
CA GLN A 70 -8.11 2.13 1.28
C GLN A 70 -6.88 1.76 2.12
N PHE A 71 -5.76 1.49 1.47
CA PHE A 71 -4.52 1.19 2.16
C PHE A 71 -4.03 2.39 2.98
N ILE A 72 -4.06 3.59 2.42
CA ILE A 72 -3.68 4.81 3.13
C ILE A 72 -4.56 5.00 4.35
N LYS A 73 -5.86 4.75 4.21
CA LYS A 73 -6.79 4.80 5.35
C LYS A 73 -6.38 3.77 6.41
N ALA A 74 -6.04 2.56 6.01
CA ALA A 74 -5.61 1.53 6.94
C ALA A 74 -4.32 1.90 7.68
N LEU A 75 -3.40 2.59 7.02
CA LEU A 75 -2.21 3.11 7.67
C LEU A 75 -2.57 4.07 8.79
N SER A 76 -3.53 4.96 8.54
CA SER A 76 -4.00 5.90 9.55
C SER A 76 -4.64 5.21 10.75
N ASP A 77 -5.39 4.14 10.52
CA ASP A 77 -6.18 3.48 11.55
C ASP A 77 -5.39 2.43 12.35
N ASN A 78 -4.53 1.65 11.69
CA ASN A 78 -4.04 0.41 12.25
C ASN A 78 -2.52 0.22 12.26
N TYR A 79 -1.83 0.86 11.35
CA TYR A 79 -0.39 0.63 11.20
C TYR A 79 0.39 1.37 12.28
N ARG A 80 1.32 0.65 12.88
CA ARG A 80 2.28 1.22 13.81
C ARG A 80 3.67 0.92 13.32
N TYR A 81 4.51 1.90 13.41
CA TYR A 81 5.87 1.86 12.92
C TYR A 81 6.82 1.91 14.12
N ILE A 82 7.84 1.10 14.08
CA ILE A 82 8.84 1.04 15.14
C ILE A 82 10.12 1.71 14.64
N LYS A 83 10.54 2.73 15.35
CA LYS A 83 11.78 3.44 15.08
C LYS A 83 12.56 3.53 16.39
N ASP A 84 13.82 3.08 16.37
CA ASP A 84 14.69 3.13 17.55
C ASP A 84 14.03 2.52 18.79
N ASN A 85 13.30 1.40 18.61
CA ASN A 85 12.57 0.70 19.64
C ASN A 85 11.38 1.48 20.21
N GLU A 86 10.93 2.53 19.53
CA GLU A 86 9.74 3.30 19.92
C GLU A 86 8.65 3.16 18.87
N PHE A 87 7.39 3.23 19.32
CA PHE A 87 6.24 3.26 18.42
C PHE A 87 5.90 4.71 18.08
N VAL A 88 5.77 4.97 16.78
CA VAL A 88 5.31 6.27 16.28
C VAL A 88 3.85 6.10 15.87
N SER A 89 3.01 7.09 16.21
CA SER A 89 1.60 7.03 15.85
C SER A 89 1.42 7.11 14.33
N SER A 90 0.33 6.51 13.83
CA SER A 90 0.01 6.54 12.40
C SER A 90 -0.12 7.97 11.87
N ASP A 91 -0.72 8.87 12.64
CA ASP A 91 -0.92 10.26 12.22
C ASP A 91 0.40 11.00 12.03
N GLU A 92 1.31 10.84 12.98
CA GLU A 92 2.64 11.45 12.88
C GLU A 92 3.39 10.90 11.68
N TYR A 93 3.29 9.61 11.48
CA TYR A 93 3.91 8.91 10.39
C TYR A 93 3.39 9.39 9.03
N LEU A 94 2.07 9.48 8.86
CA LEU A 94 1.45 9.96 7.64
C LEU A 94 1.85 11.40 7.31
N SER A 95 2.01 12.24 8.33
CA SER A 95 2.32 13.65 8.14
C SER A 95 3.73 13.88 7.60
N HIS A 96 4.68 12.99 7.91
CA HIS A 96 6.09 13.28 7.69
C HIS A 96 6.85 12.24 6.87
N SER A 97 6.30 11.08 6.65
CA SER A 97 7.08 9.95 6.16
C SER A 97 6.60 9.35 4.85
N ILE A 98 5.37 9.58 4.43
CA ILE A 98 4.86 9.04 3.17
C ILE A 98 4.53 10.14 2.17
N TYR A 99 4.66 9.80 0.90
CA TYR A 99 4.25 10.68 -0.19
C TYR A 99 3.92 9.84 -1.44
N LEU A 100 3.22 10.44 -2.37
CA LEU A 100 2.79 9.77 -3.60
C LEU A 100 3.57 10.25 -4.80
N GLY A 101 3.83 9.35 -5.72
CA GLY A 101 4.44 9.66 -7.00
C GLY A 101 3.72 8.90 -8.11
N LYS A 102 3.94 9.32 -9.35
CA LYS A 102 3.27 8.71 -10.50
C LYS A 102 3.88 7.37 -10.90
N ASP A 103 5.18 7.16 -10.64
CA ASP A 103 5.87 5.92 -10.95
C ASP A 103 7.01 5.69 -9.96
N GLU A 104 7.69 4.55 -10.08
CA GLU A 104 8.75 4.15 -9.16
C GLU A 104 9.98 5.06 -9.16
N ASN A 105 10.13 5.89 -10.17
CA ASN A 105 11.25 6.80 -10.32
C ASN A 105 10.96 8.21 -9.82
N ASP A 106 9.74 8.45 -9.37
CA ASP A 106 9.27 9.78 -8.94
C ASP A 106 9.60 10.09 -7.48
N GLY A 107 10.30 9.21 -6.80
CA GLY A 107 10.74 9.37 -5.43
C GLY A 107 11.88 8.45 -5.09
N ASP A 108 12.19 8.34 -3.80
CA ASP A 108 13.35 7.58 -3.33
C ASP A 108 12.92 6.26 -2.68
N ASN A 109 13.35 5.15 -3.28
CA ASN A 109 13.16 3.79 -2.76
C ASN A 109 14.49 3.03 -2.71
N SER A 110 15.60 3.75 -2.59
CA SER A 110 16.94 3.20 -2.77
C SER A 110 17.35 2.14 -1.74
N ASP A 111 16.79 2.17 -0.53
CA ASP A 111 17.21 1.25 0.54
C ASP A 111 16.54 -0.12 0.44
N ASN A 112 15.25 -0.17 0.11
CA ASN A 112 14.45 -1.41 0.13
C ASN A 112 13.70 -1.69 -1.18
N GLY A 113 13.89 -0.84 -2.18
CA GLY A 113 13.35 -1.07 -3.52
C GLY A 113 11.87 -0.73 -3.70
N HIS A 114 11.38 -1.09 -4.87
CA HIS A 114 10.00 -0.88 -5.28
C HIS A 114 9.26 -2.21 -5.28
N HIS A 115 8.13 -2.28 -4.58
CA HIS A 115 7.33 -3.50 -4.46
C HIS A 115 6.00 -3.34 -5.14
N VAL A 116 5.75 -4.16 -6.15
CA VAL A 116 4.46 -4.23 -6.83
C VAL A 116 3.63 -5.32 -6.18
N ILE A 117 2.43 -4.97 -5.73
CA ILE A 117 1.53 -5.89 -5.04
C ILE A 117 0.38 -6.23 -5.99
N GLU A 118 0.31 -7.48 -6.42
CA GLU A 118 -0.66 -7.95 -7.38
C GLU A 118 -1.99 -8.26 -6.70
N LEU A 119 -3.06 -7.70 -7.24
CA LEU A 119 -4.42 -7.86 -6.70
C LEU A 119 -5.20 -8.99 -7.39
N SER A 120 -4.79 -9.37 -8.60
CA SER A 120 -5.48 -10.43 -9.33
C SER A 120 -5.19 -11.83 -8.80
#